data_198fc21c51cc31743a3b36a892b2b436
#
_entry.id   198fc21c51cc31743a3b36a892b2b436
#
_cell.length_a   1.000
_cell.length_b   1.000
_cell.length_c   1.000
_cell.angle_alpha   90.00
_cell.angle_beta   90.00
_cell.angle_gamma   90.00
#
_symmetry.space_group_name_H-M   'P 1'
#
loop_
_entity.id
_entity.type
_entity.pdbx_description
1 polymer ?
#
loop_
_entity_poly.entity_id
_entity_poly.type
_entity_poly.pdbx_seq_one_letter_code
_entity_poly.pdbx_strand_id
1 'polypeptide(L)'
;NATERHLCLAYARKAARDFPDESALRAFWGDKLGVSPEDLKDLPDGRGMTDLIRAKTMKQGGAGYVQPDSGSFPNMAEMNEFVLKCGALPTFTWLDGTSDGEQSIEELVEVGRSTGVVVFNIIPDRNYTPGSPDQKLANLQKVIGLTKELGLPLLGGTEMNSPGQKFVDDFECPELSPYHPIFLSGSRI
;
A
#
# COMPACT_ATOMS: atom_id res chain seq x y z
N ASN A 1 -12.06 7.97 -13.98
CA ASN A 1 -12.99 7.09 -13.27
C ASN A 1 -13.18 7.56 -11.83
N ALA A 2 -14.41 7.48 -11.30
CA ALA A 2 -14.65 7.73 -9.88
C ALA A 2 -14.04 6.60 -9.04
N THR A 3 -13.42 6.99 -7.93
CA THR A 3 -12.84 6.05 -6.96
C THR A 3 -13.50 6.21 -5.60
N GLU A 4 -13.21 5.32 -4.65
CA GLU A 4 -13.67 5.44 -3.27
C GLU A 4 -13.32 6.80 -2.63
N ARG A 5 -12.19 7.41 -3.00
CA ARG A 5 -11.79 8.74 -2.51
C ARG A 5 -12.74 9.84 -2.96
N HIS A 6 -13.26 9.75 -4.17
CA HIS A 6 -14.28 10.71 -4.66
C HIS A 6 -15.59 10.57 -3.89
N LEU A 7 -15.97 9.35 -3.49
CA LEU A 7 -17.14 9.12 -2.63
C LEU A 7 -16.92 9.73 -1.25
N CYS A 8 -15.75 9.52 -0.63
CA CYS A 8 -15.41 10.13 0.66
C CYS A 8 -15.48 11.66 0.60
N LEU A 9 -14.95 12.25 -0.47
CA LEU A 9 -15.01 13.69 -0.70
C LEU A 9 -16.46 14.18 -0.88
N ALA A 10 -17.29 13.43 -1.62
CA ALA A 10 -18.69 13.76 -1.78
C ALA A 10 -19.47 13.71 -0.47
N TYR A 11 -19.22 12.72 0.39
CA TYR A 11 -19.79 12.64 1.73
C TYR A 11 -19.34 13.81 2.62
N ALA A 12 -18.03 14.12 2.63
CA ALA A 12 -17.51 15.23 3.40
C ALA A 12 -18.18 16.55 3.01
N ARG A 13 -18.26 16.84 1.72
CA ARG A 13 -18.91 18.05 1.17
C ARG A 13 -20.40 18.09 1.41
N LYS A 14 -21.07 16.94 1.33
CA LYS A 14 -22.51 16.89 1.66
C LYS A 14 -22.75 17.20 3.13
N ALA A 15 -22.00 16.59 4.03
CA ALA A 15 -22.12 16.86 5.46
C ALA A 15 -21.86 18.34 5.80
N ALA A 16 -20.82 18.95 5.19
CA ALA A 16 -20.54 20.36 5.39
C ALA A 16 -21.66 21.30 4.94
N ARG A 17 -22.42 20.91 3.91
CA ARG A 17 -23.62 21.66 3.48
C ARG A 17 -24.79 21.48 4.42
N ASP A 18 -24.97 20.25 4.94
CA ASP A 18 -26.08 19.92 5.84
C ASP A 18 -25.82 20.46 7.27
N PHE A 19 -24.55 20.58 7.65
CA PHE A 19 -24.09 21.09 8.96
C PHE A 19 -23.08 22.22 8.77
N PRO A 20 -23.54 23.44 8.47
CA PRO A 20 -22.63 24.57 8.19
C PRO A 20 -21.89 25.10 9.44
N ASP A 21 -22.39 24.80 10.63
CA ASP A 21 -21.70 25.08 11.89
C ASP A 21 -20.64 24.00 12.16
N GLU A 22 -19.41 24.45 12.45
CA GLU A 22 -18.28 23.52 12.64
C GLU A 22 -18.48 22.60 13.84
N SER A 23 -19.09 23.08 14.94
CA SER A 23 -19.36 22.26 16.12
C SER A 23 -20.39 21.16 15.81
N ALA A 24 -21.45 21.51 15.08
CA ALA A 24 -22.46 20.54 14.63
C ALA A 24 -21.85 19.52 13.65
N LEU A 25 -20.98 19.97 12.74
CA LEU A 25 -20.28 19.08 11.80
C LEU A 25 -19.34 18.13 12.53
N ARG A 26 -18.59 18.61 13.52
CA ARG A 26 -17.74 17.76 14.37
C ARG A 26 -18.56 16.73 15.15
N ALA A 27 -19.64 17.14 15.75
CA ALA A 27 -20.56 16.24 16.49
C ALA A 27 -21.13 15.15 15.55
N PHE A 28 -21.58 15.55 14.37
CA PHE A 28 -22.08 14.61 13.33
C PHE A 28 -21.03 13.57 12.96
N TRP A 29 -19.83 14.00 12.61
CA TRP A 29 -18.78 13.06 12.19
C TRP A 29 -18.25 12.22 13.35
N GLY A 30 -18.16 12.79 14.56
CA GLY A 30 -17.79 12.04 15.75
C GLY A 30 -18.75 10.86 16.00
N ASP A 31 -20.06 11.12 15.91
CA ASP A 31 -21.10 10.07 16.03
C ASP A 31 -20.99 9.04 14.89
N LYS A 32 -20.90 9.48 13.64
CA LYS A 32 -20.92 8.58 12.48
C LYS A 32 -19.67 7.74 12.32
N LEU A 33 -18.52 8.25 12.72
CA LEU A 33 -17.23 7.56 12.56
C LEU A 33 -16.74 6.89 13.85
N GLY A 34 -17.43 7.11 14.97
CA GLY A 34 -17.06 6.56 16.27
C GLY A 34 -15.71 7.10 16.77
N VAL A 35 -15.45 8.39 16.59
CA VAL A 35 -14.22 9.06 17.02
C VAL A 35 -14.55 10.30 17.86
N SER A 36 -13.59 10.74 18.69
CA SER A 36 -13.76 12.01 19.41
C SER A 36 -13.81 13.19 18.43
N PRO A 37 -14.71 14.16 18.63
CA PRO A 37 -14.78 15.37 17.80
C PRO A 37 -13.46 16.14 17.72
N GLU A 38 -12.62 16.06 18.75
CA GLU A 38 -11.30 16.70 18.82
C GLU A 38 -10.27 16.01 17.88
N ASP A 39 -10.45 14.74 17.57
CA ASP A 39 -9.56 13.97 16.70
C ASP A 39 -9.80 14.22 15.20
N LEU A 40 -10.90 14.91 14.87
CA LEU A 40 -11.23 15.25 13.50
C LEU A 40 -10.28 16.32 12.95
N LYS A 41 -9.56 15.98 11.89
CA LYS A 41 -8.59 16.86 11.22
C LYS A 41 -9.08 17.26 9.85
N ASP A 42 -8.61 18.42 9.37
CA ASP A 42 -8.80 18.89 8.00
C ASP A 42 -10.28 18.99 7.57
N LEU A 43 -11.17 19.42 8.51
CA LEU A 43 -12.54 19.76 8.17
C LEU A 43 -12.59 20.99 7.21
N PRO A 44 -13.59 21.09 6.35
CA PRO A 44 -14.70 20.14 6.19
C PRO A 44 -14.39 18.95 5.26
N ASP A 45 -13.47 19.07 4.30
CA ASP A 45 -13.30 18.12 3.21
C ASP A 45 -11.82 17.89 2.81
N GLY A 46 -10.89 18.24 3.70
CA GLY A 46 -9.47 18.02 3.51
C GLY A 46 -9.08 16.55 3.56
N ARG A 47 -7.80 16.28 3.31
CA ARG A 47 -7.29 14.91 3.17
C ARG A 47 -7.46 14.09 4.44
N GLY A 48 -7.11 14.63 5.61
CA GLY A 48 -7.26 13.92 6.88
C GLY A 48 -8.70 13.49 7.14
N MET A 49 -9.66 14.36 6.83
CA MET A 49 -11.08 14.03 6.96
C MET A 49 -11.52 12.94 5.98
N THR A 50 -11.15 13.05 4.71
CA THR A 50 -11.52 12.06 3.69
C THR A 50 -10.85 10.71 3.89
N ASP A 51 -9.61 10.66 4.37
CA ASP A 51 -8.90 9.43 4.72
C ASP A 51 -9.54 8.77 5.97
N LEU A 52 -9.99 9.55 6.94
CA LEU A 52 -10.72 9.03 8.11
C LEU A 52 -12.08 8.44 7.72
N ILE A 53 -12.86 9.14 6.88
CA ILE A 53 -14.11 8.60 6.32
C ILE A 53 -13.83 7.26 5.64
N ARG A 54 -12.83 7.20 4.77
CA ARG A 54 -12.44 5.99 4.06
C ARG A 54 -12.09 4.84 5.02
N ALA A 55 -11.25 5.11 6.01
CA ALA A 55 -10.81 4.12 6.99
C ALA A 55 -11.98 3.54 7.80
N LYS A 56 -12.90 4.40 8.25
CA LYS A 56 -14.01 4.00 9.12
C LYS A 56 -15.23 3.44 8.38
N THR A 57 -15.34 3.67 7.06
CA THR A 57 -16.51 3.21 6.28
C THR A 57 -16.19 2.14 5.25
N MET A 58 -15.03 2.19 4.58
CA MET A 58 -14.73 1.37 3.40
C MET A 58 -13.61 0.34 3.61
N LYS A 59 -12.83 0.45 4.69
CA LYS A 59 -11.80 -0.53 5.03
C LYS A 59 -12.36 -1.60 5.97
N GLN A 60 -11.61 -2.68 6.14
CA GLN A 60 -11.99 -3.80 7.00
C GLN A 60 -12.42 -3.30 8.39
N GLY A 61 -13.59 -3.76 8.82
CA GLY A 61 -14.23 -3.28 10.05
C GLY A 61 -15.10 -2.03 9.88
N GLY A 62 -15.10 -1.37 8.71
CA GLY A 62 -15.97 -0.24 8.41
C GLY A 62 -17.40 -0.65 8.04
N ALA A 63 -18.36 0.26 8.27
CA ALA A 63 -19.78 0.00 8.07
C ALA A 63 -20.19 -0.38 6.62
N GLY A 64 -19.42 0.05 5.63
CA GLY A 64 -19.63 -0.25 4.21
C GLY A 64 -18.65 -1.30 3.65
N TYR A 65 -17.84 -1.91 4.51
CA TYR A 65 -16.91 -2.95 4.06
C TYR A 65 -17.65 -4.23 3.73
N VAL A 66 -17.38 -4.76 2.55
CA VAL A 66 -17.84 -6.08 2.15
C VAL A 66 -16.62 -6.97 2.02
N GLN A 67 -16.60 -8.08 2.77
CA GLN A 67 -15.52 -9.06 2.68
C GLN A 67 -15.50 -9.66 1.28
N PRO A 68 -14.38 -9.55 0.54
CA PRO A 68 -14.25 -10.22 -0.74
C PRO A 68 -14.40 -11.73 -0.60
N ASP A 69 -15.11 -12.34 -1.53
CA ASP A 69 -15.21 -13.78 -1.66
C ASP A 69 -14.23 -14.32 -2.72
N SER A 70 -14.20 -15.63 -2.90
CA SER A 70 -13.33 -16.30 -3.87
C SER A 70 -13.59 -15.88 -5.34
N GLY A 71 -14.74 -15.29 -5.62
CA GLY A 71 -15.10 -14.79 -6.97
C GLY A 71 -14.77 -13.31 -7.18
N SER A 72 -14.37 -12.60 -6.13
CA SER A 72 -14.11 -11.14 -6.20
C SER A 72 -12.79 -10.80 -6.89
N PHE A 73 -11.84 -11.73 -6.90
CA PHE A 73 -10.53 -11.57 -7.53
C PHE A 73 -10.16 -12.81 -8.35
N PRO A 74 -9.47 -12.64 -9.47
CA PRO A 74 -8.93 -13.78 -10.21
C PRO A 74 -7.90 -14.53 -9.37
N ASN A 75 -7.74 -15.82 -9.64
CA ASN A 75 -6.67 -16.62 -9.07
C ASN A 75 -5.30 -16.06 -9.50
N MET A 76 -4.31 -16.10 -8.62
CA MET A 76 -2.97 -15.55 -8.89
C MET A 76 -2.33 -16.21 -10.13
N ALA A 77 -2.46 -17.53 -10.28
CA ALA A 77 -1.90 -18.23 -11.43
C ALA A 77 -2.56 -17.79 -12.75
N GLU A 78 -3.88 -17.63 -12.76
CA GLU A 78 -4.61 -17.14 -13.94
C GLU A 78 -4.22 -15.69 -14.28
N MET A 79 -4.05 -14.84 -13.27
CA MET A 79 -3.60 -13.46 -13.48
C MET A 79 -2.17 -13.42 -14.01
N ASN A 80 -1.27 -14.21 -13.46
CA ASN A 80 0.12 -14.27 -13.92
C ASN A 80 0.21 -14.80 -15.36
N GLU A 81 -0.58 -15.81 -15.71
CA GLU A 81 -0.68 -16.28 -17.11
C GLU A 81 -1.20 -15.19 -18.05
N PHE A 82 -2.20 -14.42 -17.61
CA PHE A 82 -2.71 -13.28 -18.37
C PHE A 82 -1.64 -12.22 -18.57
N VAL A 83 -0.88 -11.87 -17.53
CA VAL A 83 0.23 -10.91 -17.61
C VAL A 83 1.27 -11.35 -18.61
N LEU A 84 1.67 -12.63 -18.60
CA LEU A 84 2.61 -13.20 -19.57
C LEU A 84 2.06 -13.16 -21.01
N LYS A 85 0.78 -13.47 -21.21
CA LYS A 85 0.13 -13.37 -22.54
C LYS A 85 0.09 -11.93 -23.06
N CYS A 86 0.11 -10.94 -22.18
CA CYS A 86 0.24 -9.53 -22.56
C CYS A 86 1.68 -9.08 -22.85
N GLY A 87 2.66 -9.98 -22.75
CA GLY A 87 4.08 -9.66 -22.95
C GLY A 87 4.69 -8.89 -21.78
N ALA A 88 4.08 -8.97 -20.58
CA ALA A 88 4.57 -8.36 -19.35
C ALA A 88 5.12 -9.42 -18.38
N LEU A 89 5.84 -8.97 -17.35
CA LEU A 89 6.43 -9.85 -16.34
C LEU A 89 5.59 -9.87 -15.06
N PRO A 90 5.07 -11.02 -14.63
CA PRO A 90 4.40 -11.16 -13.35
C PRO A 90 5.33 -10.80 -12.21
N THR A 91 4.99 -9.71 -11.52
CA THR A 91 5.83 -9.12 -10.50
C THR A 91 5.12 -9.13 -9.16
N PHE A 92 5.76 -9.65 -8.12
CA PHE A 92 5.29 -9.57 -6.76
C PHE A 92 5.83 -8.31 -6.09
N THR A 93 4.95 -7.43 -5.62
CA THR A 93 5.34 -6.25 -4.86
C THR A 93 5.29 -6.54 -3.38
N TRP A 94 6.43 -6.40 -2.71
CA TRP A 94 6.58 -6.52 -1.27
C TRP A 94 6.79 -5.13 -0.66
N LEU A 95 6.17 -4.87 0.50
CA LEU A 95 6.17 -3.54 1.12
C LEU A 95 7.31 -3.40 2.15
N ASP A 96 7.11 -3.91 3.37
CA ASP A 96 8.06 -3.73 4.47
C ASP A 96 8.13 -4.91 5.46
N GLY A 97 7.37 -5.97 5.21
CA GLY A 97 7.36 -7.16 6.06
C GLY A 97 6.66 -6.99 7.40
N THR A 98 5.83 -5.96 7.57
CA THR A 98 5.11 -5.72 8.85
C THR A 98 3.71 -6.29 8.87
N SER A 99 3.11 -6.62 7.73
CA SER A 99 1.82 -7.29 7.65
C SER A 99 1.95 -8.80 7.92
N ASP A 100 0.91 -9.43 8.44
CA ASP A 100 0.91 -10.87 8.78
C ASP A 100 1.36 -11.76 7.61
N GLY A 101 0.87 -11.48 6.39
CA GLY A 101 1.27 -12.22 5.19
C GLY A 101 2.75 -12.01 4.83
N GLU A 102 3.27 -10.79 4.95
CA GLU A 102 4.66 -10.48 4.59
C GLU A 102 5.68 -10.97 5.62
N GLN A 103 5.26 -11.24 6.86
CA GLN A 103 6.11 -11.87 7.88
C GLN A 103 6.50 -13.30 7.49
N SER A 104 5.66 -14.00 6.73
CA SER A 104 5.92 -15.33 6.18
C SER A 104 6.57 -15.24 4.79
N ILE A 105 7.65 -14.48 4.64
CA ILE A 105 8.22 -14.14 3.34
C ILE A 105 8.64 -15.36 2.51
N GLU A 106 9.16 -16.41 3.14
CA GLU A 106 9.58 -17.63 2.45
C GLU A 106 8.37 -18.33 1.81
N GLU A 107 7.26 -18.42 2.56
CA GLU A 107 6.01 -19.01 2.06
C GLU A 107 5.41 -18.16 0.93
N LEU A 108 5.42 -16.82 1.09
CA LEU A 108 4.96 -15.90 0.06
C LEU A 108 5.77 -16.03 -1.25
N VAL A 109 7.08 -16.14 -1.15
CA VAL A 109 7.95 -16.33 -2.32
C VAL A 109 7.66 -17.66 -3.00
N GLU A 110 7.47 -18.74 -2.25
CA GLU A 110 7.14 -20.05 -2.80
C GLU A 110 5.78 -20.06 -3.49
N VAL A 111 4.75 -19.47 -2.87
CA VAL A 111 3.44 -19.30 -3.50
C VAL A 111 3.54 -18.44 -4.76
N GLY A 112 4.29 -17.34 -4.72
CA GLY A 112 4.50 -16.48 -5.88
C GLY A 112 5.15 -17.25 -7.05
N ARG A 113 6.22 -17.98 -6.79
CA ARG A 113 6.94 -18.78 -7.80
C ARG A 113 6.09 -19.90 -8.38
N SER A 114 5.43 -20.66 -7.53
CA SER A 114 4.55 -21.76 -7.96
C SER A 114 3.37 -21.29 -8.80
N THR A 115 2.98 -20.03 -8.69
CA THR A 115 1.90 -19.41 -9.46
C THR A 115 2.38 -18.54 -10.63
N GLY A 116 3.70 -18.50 -10.91
CA GLY A 116 4.25 -17.88 -12.11
C GLY A 116 4.84 -16.48 -11.92
N VAL A 117 5.07 -16.02 -10.70
CA VAL A 117 5.84 -14.78 -10.43
C VAL A 117 7.30 -15.00 -10.83
N VAL A 118 7.85 -14.07 -11.59
CA VAL A 118 9.23 -14.11 -12.11
C VAL A 118 10.10 -12.94 -11.62
N VAL A 119 9.52 -11.91 -11.03
CA VAL A 119 10.20 -10.69 -10.56
C VAL A 119 9.68 -10.30 -9.20
N PHE A 120 10.56 -9.77 -8.34
CA PHE A 120 10.18 -9.10 -7.12
C PHE A 120 10.39 -7.60 -7.22
N ASN A 121 9.49 -6.82 -6.62
CA ASN A 121 9.59 -5.37 -6.51
C ASN A 121 9.48 -4.95 -5.04
N ILE A 122 10.36 -4.08 -4.59
CA ILE A 122 10.23 -3.39 -3.32
C ILE A 122 9.81 -1.93 -3.54
N ILE A 123 9.22 -1.33 -2.50
CA ILE A 123 8.94 0.11 -2.46
C ILE A 123 9.90 0.72 -1.44
N PRO A 124 10.99 1.38 -1.89
CA PRO A 124 12.08 1.81 -1.02
C PRO A 124 11.63 2.71 0.12
N ASP A 125 10.73 3.68 -0.15
CA ASP A 125 10.19 4.59 0.87
C ASP A 125 9.61 3.85 2.08
N ARG A 126 8.99 2.68 1.87
CA ARG A 126 8.41 1.86 2.94
C ARG A 126 9.47 1.33 3.91
N ASN A 127 10.71 1.19 3.48
CA ASN A 127 11.77 0.54 4.23
C ASN A 127 12.61 1.50 5.08
N TYR A 128 12.65 2.80 4.74
CA TYR A 128 13.40 3.80 5.50
C TYR A 128 12.53 4.91 6.11
N THR A 129 11.20 4.89 5.89
CA THR A 129 10.29 5.84 6.56
C THR A 129 10.18 5.58 8.06
N PRO A 130 9.89 6.63 8.87
CA PRO A 130 9.69 6.49 10.31
C PRO A 130 8.65 5.42 10.68
N GLY A 131 8.85 4.77 11.80
CA GLY A 131 7.97 3.72 12.30
C GLY A 131 8.77 2.69 13.09
N SER A 132 9.17 1.60 12.48
CA SER A 132 10.07 0.59 13.06
C SER A 132 11.28 0.39 12.13
N PRO A 133 12.20 1.36 12.03
CA PRO A 133 13.24 1.36 11.00
C PRO A 133 14.15 0.12 11.07
N ASP A 134 14.53 -0.30 12.26
CA ASP A 134 15.41 -1.47 12.43
C ASP A 134 14.73 -2.76 11.96
N GLN A 135 13.44 -2.94 12.28
CA GLN A 135 12.66 -4.09 11.85
C GLN A 135 12.47 -4.09 10.34
N LYS A 136 12.12 -2.95 9.76
CA LYS A 136 11.92 -2.82 8.31
C LYS A 136 13.21 -3.06 7.54
N LEU A 137 14.34 -2.55 8.04
CA LEU A 137 15.65 -2.79 7.44
C LEU A 137 16.06 -4.27 7.53
N ALA A 138 15.85 -4.92 8.67
CA ALA A 138 16.09 -6.36 8.81
C ALA A 138 15.23 -7.19 7.85
N ASN A 139 13.94 -6.83 7.71
CA ASN A 139 13.04 -7.47 6.76
C ASN A 139 13.50 -7.27 5.31
N LEU A 140 13.93 -6.06 4.94
CA LEU A 140 14.48 -5.76 3.61
C LEU A 140 15.72 -6.61 3.31
N GLN A 141 16.65 -6.71 4.26
CA GLN A 141 17.85 -7.54 4.12
C GLN A 141 17.51 -9.01 3.90
N LYS A 142 16.50 -9.52 4.62
CA LYS A 142 16.00 -10.88 4.46
C LYS A 142 15.45 -11.12 3.04
N VAL A 143 14.61 -10.21 2.54
CA VAL A 143 14.04 -10.30 1.18
C VAL A 143 15.14 -10.25 0.12
N ILE A 144 16.11 -9.33 0.25
CA ILE A 144 17.24 -9.22 -0.69
C ILE A 144 18.08 -10.51 -0.68
N GLY A 145 18.35 -11.07 0.50
CA GLY A 145 19.05 -12.34 0.63
C GLY A 145 18.32 -13.47 -0.08
N LEU A 146 17.02 -13.60 0.20
CA LEU A 146 16.18 -14.65 -0.37
C LEU A 146 16.03 -14.55 -1.90
N THR A 147 15.78 -13.36 -2.43
CA THR A 147 15.67 -13.15 -3.88
C THR A 147 17.00 -13.45 -4.60
N LYS A 148 18.13 -13.09 -3.98
CA LYS A 148 19.47 -13.42 -4.50
C LYS A 148 19.73 -14.93 -4.50
N GLU A 149 19.41 -15.62 -3.41
CA GLU A 149 19.57 -17.08 -3.29
C GLU A 149 18.75 -17.83 -4.35
N LEU A 150 17.54 -17.36 -4.60
CA LEU A 150 16.61 -17.96 -5.55
C LEU A 150 16.82 -17.49 -7.00
N GLY A 151 17.76 -16.59 -7.26
CA GLY A 151 18.02 -16.03 -8.59
C GLY A 151 16.85 -15.20 -9.14
N LEU A 152 16.01 -14.63 -8.26
CA LEU A 152 14.88 -13.79 -8.65
C LEU A 152 15.35 -12.33 -8.82
N PRO A 153 15.07 -11.70 -9.98
CA PRO A 153 15.32 -10.28 -10.17
C PRO A 153 14.57 -9.44 -9.13
N LEU A 154 15.26 -8.44 -8.58
CA LEU A 154 14.69 -7.52 -7.60
C LEU A 154 14.72 -6.10 -8.15
N LEU A 155 13.54 -5.48 -8.24
CA LEU A 155 13.35 -4.09 -8.66
C LEU A 155 13.10 -3.19 -7.44
N GLY A 156 13.48 -1.92 -7.56
CA GLY A 156 13.03 -0.86 -6.65
C GLY A 156 12.08 0.08 -7.39
N GLY A 157 10.83 0.15 -6.98
CA GLY A 157 9.80 0.99 -7.60
C GLY A 157 9.23 2.02 -6.62
N THR A 158 9.25 3.31 -7.00
CA THR A 158 8.67 4.39 -6.19
C THR A 158 7.15 4.31 -6.16
N GLU A 159 6.55 4.42 -4.97
CA GLU A 159 5.12 4.59 -4.79
C GLU A 159 4.78 6.07 -4.61
N MET A 160 4.32 6.74 -5.67
CA MET A 160 3.92 8.13 -5.64
C MET A 160 2.40 8.28 -5.69
N ASN A 161 1.75 8.21 -4.54
CA ASN A 161 0.28 8.26 -4.42
C ASN A 161 -0.23 9.35 -3.47
N SER A 162 0.65 10.18 -2.94
CA SER A 162 0.30 11.20 -1.96
C SER A 162 1.00 12.53 -2.25
N PRO A 163 0.34 13.68 -2.04
CA PRO A 163 0.99 14.98 -2.10
C PRO A 163 2.20 15.04 -1.17
N GLY A 164 3.32 15.57 -1.66
CA GLY A 164 4.55 15.71 -0.89
C GLY A 164 5.45 14.46 -0.87
N GLN A 165 5.04 13.34 -1.45
CA GLN A 165 5.96 12.22 -1.68
C GLN A 165 7.03 12.59 -2.71
N LYS A 166 8.21 11.98 -2.56
CA LYS A 166 9.30 12.14 -3.52
C LYS A 166 8.90 11.55 -4.87
N PHE A 167 9.32 12.19 -5.95
CA PHE A 167 9.14 11.67 -7.31
C PHE A 167 10.01 10.42 -7.56
N VAL A 168 11.19 10.41 -6.95
CA VAL A 168 12.12 9.28 -6.93
C VAL A 168 12.55 9.05 -5.50
N ASP A 169 12.56 7.80 -5.06
CA ASP A 169 13.06 7.43 -3.74
C ASP A 169 14.54 7.75 -3.59
N ASP A 170 14.98 7.90 -2.34
CA ASP A 170 16.37 8.19 -2.01
C ASP A 170 17.19 6.90 -2.00
N PHE A 171 17.64 6.48 -3.18
CA PHE A 171 18.50 5.30 -3.31
C PHE A 171 19.92 5.50 -2.76
N GLU A 172 20.34 6.75 -2.52
CA GLU A 172 21.65 7.06 -1.94
C GLU A 172 21.64 7.02 -0.42
N CYS A 173 20.48 6.82 0.23
CA CYS A 173 20.41 6.67 1.67
C CYS A 173 21.21 5.44 2.16
N PRO A 174 21.70 5.45 3.42
CA PRO A 174 22.50 4.35 3.96
C PRO A 174 21.81 2.97 3.91
N GLU A 175 20.49 2.97 3.98
CA GLU A 175 19.66 1.75 3.98
C GLU A 175 19.63 1.07 2.61
N LEU A 176 19.70 1.84 1.51
CA LEU A 176 19.51 1.33 0.15
C LEU A 176 20.80 1.32 -0.70
N SER A 177 21.71 2.25 -0.49
CA SER A 177 22.93 2.39 -1.31
C SER A 177 23.77 1.11 -1.42
N PRO A 178 23.88 0.23 -0.40
CA PRO A 178 24.60 -1.03 -0.54
C PRO A 178 23.96 -2.01 -1.57
N TYR A 179 22.69 -1.82 -1.89
CA TYR A 179 21.93 -2.71 -2.76
C TYR A 179 21.73 -2.21 -4.19
N HIS A 180 22.25 -1.03 -4.54
CA HIS A 180 22.21 -0.47 -5.90
C HIS A 180 22.58 -1.48 -7.01
N PRO A 181 23.67 -2.27 -6.88
CA PRO A 181 24.01 -3.23 -7.92
C PRO A 181 22.94 -4.29 -8.14
N ILE A 182 22.21 -4.68 -7.10
CA ILE A 182 21.12 -5.66 -7.15
C ILE A 182 19.94 -5.07 -7.91
N PHE A 183 19.47 -3.87 -7.53
CA PHE A 183 18.35 -3.19 -8.19
C PHE A 183 18.68 -2.90 -9.67
N LEU A 184 19.90 -2.44 -9.96
CA LEU A 184 20.34 -2.17 -11.31
C LEU A 184 20.40 -3.46 -12.16
N SER A 185 20.84 -4.57 -11.58
CA SER A 185 20.85 -5.87 -12.25
C SER A 185 19.41 -6.33 -12.53
N GLY A 186 18.52 -6.23 -11.55
CA GLY A 186 17.11 -6.59 -11.71
C GLY A 186 16.39 -5.75 -12.78
N SER A 187 16.78 -4.51 -12.99
CA SER A 187 16.18 -3.61 -13.99
C SER A 187 16.62 -3.88 -15.43
N ARG A 188 17.51 -4.84 -15.66
CA ARG A 188 18.05 -5.18 -16.99
C ARG A 188 17.53 -6.49 -17.56
N ILE A 189 16.45 -7.02 -17.01
CA ILE A 189 15.77 -8.23 -17.46
C ILE A 189 14.89 -8.01 -18.69
#